data_5aaaa2e75bbe8d2a694d7b8a50c8481b
#
_entry.id   5aaaa2e75bbe8d2a694d7b8a50c8481b
#
_cell.length_a   1.000
_cell.length_b   1.000
_cell.length_c   1.000
_cell.angle_alpha   90.00
_cell.angle_beta   90.00
_cell.angle_gamma   90.00
#
_symmetry.space_group_name_H-M   'P 1'
#
loop_
_entity.id
_entity.type
_entity.pdbx_description
1 polymer ?
#
loop_
_entity_poly.entity_id
_entity_poly.type
_entity_poly.pdbx_seq_one_letter_code
_entity_poly.pdbx_strand_id
1 'polypeptide(L)'
;MIPLIKSTFYNEKNTKKLLCKFILKADKLSIGEQCRKFEQKFSNYQDRKHCLFVNSGSSANLALIQALLNLGRIKKGDAVGFSALTWSTNVMPLIQLGLHPVAIDIELDTLNISTRTLKEVLKKRKIKMLFLTNLLGFCDDIDAIASLCKQNNIIFIEDNCESLGTVYKGKKLGNWGLASTFSFYVGHHMSTVEGGAVVTDDEELMTMLHLVRAHGWDRNLTEDKQLFLRVKHDVNSTFYSRYTFYDLGYNLRTTEIQGFLGNNQIRYLPTIIKKRERNFLFMAKQIYTRTDLFYPIRYDHIDRVSNFAVPVICRSQKIRDALVEACDGKVEIRPVVGGDMTKQPFFKKYMKGALRSYTKNARLVHEQGLYFGNNPDMIKKEMATIVRIFTSL
;
A
#
# COMPACT_ATOMS: atom_id res chain seq x y z
N MET A 1 5.50 -23.78 -14.86
CA MET A 1 4.86 -22.47 -14.80
C MET A 1 5.74 -21.50 -14.00
N ILE A 2 5.94 -20.28 -14.46
CA ILE A 2 6.64 -19.21 -13.73
C ILE A 2 5.62 -18.57 -12.79
N PRO A 3 5.73 -18.76 -11.45
CA PRO A 3 4.71 -18.29 -10.51
C PRO A 3 4.85 -16.80 -10.21
N LEU A 4 3.75 -16.19 -9.78
CA LEU A 4 3.72 -14.81 -9.28
C LEU A 4 4.58 -14.65 -8.01
N ILE A 5 4.50 -15.63 -7.12
CA ILE A 5 5.24 -15.67 -5.84
C ILE A 5 6.09 -16.95 -5.83
N LYS A 6 7.41 -16.82 -5.71
CA LYS A 6 8.34 -17.97 -5.71
C LYS A 6 8.65 -18.49 -4.31
N SER A 7 8.62 -17.63 -3.30
CA SER A 7 8.97 -17.95 -1.92
C SER A 7 8.24 -17.05 -0.94
N THR A 8 8.02 -17.53 0.27
CA THR A 8 7.39 -16.75 1.34
C THR A 8 8.35 -15.68 1.89
N PHE A 9 9.65 -15.99 1.91
CA PHE A 9 10.68 -15.11 2.45
C PHE A 9 11.89 -15.04 1.52
N TYR A 10 12.60 -13.95 1.54
CA TYR A 10 13.96 -13.93 1.00
C TYR A 10 14.87 -14.76 1.93
N ASN A 11 15.74 -15.61 1.35
CA ASN A 11 16.54 -16.60 2.09
C ASN A 11 15.67 -17.49 2.98
N GLU A 12 14.65 -18.12 2.40
CA GLU A 12 13.53 -18.77 3.09
C GLU A 12 13.99 -19.87 4.04
N LYS A 13 14.91 -20.77 3.61
CA LYS A 13 15.40 -21.88 4.44
C LYS A 13 16.01 -21.39 5.76
N ASN A 14 16.85 -20.35 5.69
CA ASN A 14 17.48 -19.78 6.87
C ASN A 14 16.47 -18.99 7.73
N THR A 15 15.57 -18.26 7.11
CA THR A 15 14.51 -17.51 7.81
C THR A 15 13.62 -18.45 8.62
N LYS A 16 13.17 -19.56 8.03
CA LYS A 16 12.38 -20.60 8.73
C LYS A 16 13.14 -21.22 9.88
N LYS A 17 14.42 -21.58 9.69
CA LYS A 17 15.27 -22.11 10.77
C LYS A 17 15.42 -21.13 11.96
N LEU A 18 15.61 -19.86 11.67
CA LEU A 18 15.72 -18.82 12.71
C LEU A 18 14.39 -18.58 13.40
N LEU A 19 13.26 -18.63 12.66
CA LEU A 19 11.92 -18.51 13.23
C LEU A 19 11.61 -19.64 14.21
N CYS A 20 11.92 -20.90 13.86
CA CYS A 20 11.72 -22.04 14.75
C CYS A 20 12.53 -21.85 16.05
N LYS A 21 13.79 -21.42 15.94
CA LYS A 21 14.62 -21.13 17.13
C LYS A 21 14.04 -20.02 17.98
N PHE A 22 13.51 -18.97 17.36
CA PHE A 22 12.85 -17.86 18.06
C PHE A 22 11.63 -18.35 18.83
N ILE A 23 10.72 -19.10 18.17
CA ILE A 23 9.48 -19.60 18.80
C ILE A 23 9.78 -20.46 20.01
N LEU A 24 10.78 -21.35 19.93
CA LEU A 24 11.17 -22.24 21.04
C LEU A 24 11.77 -21.50 22.23
N LYS A 25 12.26 -20.27 22.05
CA LYS A 25 12.90 -19.46 23.10
C LYS A 25 12.02 -18.34 23.64
N ALA A 26 10.94 -18.02 22.96
CA ALA A 26 10.10 -16.87 23.28
C ALA A 26 9.15 -17.18 24.44
N ASP A 27 9.24 -16.42 25.53
CA ASP A 27 8.30 -16.50 26.65
C ASP A 27 6.93 -15.93 26.29
N LYS A 28 6.87 -15.02 25.30
CA LYS A 28 5.67 -14.33 24.86
C LYS A 28 5.63 -14.20 23.34
N LEU A 29 4.49 -14.55 22.73
CA LEU A 29 4.27 -14.44 21.28
C LEU A 29 3.26 -13.35 20.87
N SER A 30 2.53 -12.76 21.82
CA SER A 30 1.70 -11.58 21.56
C SER A 30 2.57 -10.35 21.39
N ILE A 31 2.00 -9.25 20.86
CA ILE A 31 2.74 -7.99 20.59
C ILE A 31 3.69 -7.60 21.73
N GLY A 32 4.95 -7.32 21.40
CA GLY A 32 6.01 -7.03 22.37
C GLY A 32 7.25 -6.40 21.76
N GLU A 33 8.42 -6.87 22.16
CA GLU A 33 9.72 -6.28 21.85
C GLU A 33 10.09 -6.38 20.36
N GLN A 34 9.83 -7.54 19.73
CA GLN A 34 10.15 -7.72 18.30
C GLN A 34 9.32 -6.78 17.41
N CYS A 35 8.07 -6.56 17.78
CA CYS A 35 7.21 -5.60 17.08
C CYS A 35 7.77 -4.18 17.22
N ARG A 36 8.13 -3.72 18.43
CA ARG A 36 8.72 -2.39 18.65
C ARG A 36 10.06 -2.21 17.93
N LYS A 37 10.92 -3.23 17.93
CA LYS A 37 12.19 -3.21 17.17
C LYS A 37 11.94 -3.10 15.67
N PHE A 38 10.92 -3.76 15.16
CA PHE A 38 10.57 -3.66 13.75
C PHE A 38 9.99 -2.28 13.40
N GLU A 39 9.10 -1.74 14.24
CA GLU A 39 8.59 -0.38 14.10
C GLU A 39 9.72 0.65 13.98
N GLN A 40 10.70 0.58 14.89
CA GLN A 40 11.86 1.48 14.85
C GLN A 40 12.72 1.30 13.59
N LYS A 41 13.00 0.07 13.19
CA LYS A 41 13.80 -0.20 11.97
C LYS A 41 13.08 0.24 10.71
N PHE A 42 11.75 0.06 10.66
CA PHE A 42 10.97 0.42 9.49
C PHE A 42 10.78 1.94 9.38
N SER A 43 10.56 2.65 10.51
CA SER A 43 10.54 4.12 10.52
C SER A 43 11.87 4.69 10.04
N ASN A 44 13.00 4.18 10.54
CA ASN A 44 14.34 4.59 10.09
C ASN A 44 14.58 4.28 8.60
N TYR A 45 14.16 3.09 8.12
CA TYR A 45 14.26 2.74 6.71
C TYR A 45 13.45 3.71 5.84
N GLN A 46 12.26 4.08 6.28
CA GLN A 46 11.35 4.94 5.53
C GLN A 46 11.65 6.44 5.69
N ASP A 47 12.63 6.82 6.51
CA ASP A 47 12.96 8.23 6.84
C ASP A 47 11.77 8.98 7.45
N ARG A 48 11.03 8.31 8.36
CA ARG A 48 9.92 8.87 9.13
C ARG A 48 10.19 8.76 10.62
N LYS A 49 9.62 9.66 11.43
CA LYS A 49 9.79 9.64 12.88
C LYS A 49 9.14 8.44 13.53
N HIS A 50 7.96 8.06 13.08
CA HIS A 50 7.11 7.06 13.72
C HIS A 50 6.64 5.98 12.75
N CYS A 51 6.49 4.77 13.27
CA CYS A 51 5.89 3.63 12.60
C CYS A 51 4.99 2.87 13.57
N LEU A 52 3.79 2.54 13.14
CA LEU A 52 2.89 1.60 13.82
C LEU A 52 2.80 0.32 13.00
N PHE A 53 3.13 -0.83 13.59
CA PHE A 53 3.00 -2.13 12.97
C PHE A 53 1.63 -2.75 13.28
N VAL A 54 0.91 -3.17 12.24
CA VAL A 54 -0.44 -3.77 12.30
C VAL A 54 -0.49 -5.09 11.54
N ASN A 55 -1.57 -5.86 11.72
CA ASN A 55 -1.68 -7.24 11.23
C ASN A 55 -1.87 -7.37 9.71
N SER A 56 -2.12 -6.28 8.96
CA SER A 56 -2.16 -6.28 7.49
C SER A 56 -2.09 -4.86 6.92
N GLY A 57 -1.79 -4.71 5.61
CA GLY A 57 -1.91 -3.44 4.90
C GLY A 57 -3.34 -2.90 4.90
N SER A 58 -4.33 -3.78 4.80
CA SER A 58 -5.75 -3.42 4.91
C SER A 58 -6.09 -2.79 6.26
N SER A 59 -5.54 -3.35 7.33
CA SER A 59 -5.67 -2.80 8.68
C SER A 59 -4.93 -1.47 8.84
N ALA A 60 -3.81 -1.28 8.15
CA ALA A 60 -3.10 0.00 8.13
C ALA A 60 -3.98 1.10 7.52
N ASN A 61 -4.63 0.81 6.39
CA ASN A 61 -5.58 1.72 5.73
C ASN A 61 -6.76 2.06 6.66
N LEU A 62 -7.39 1.06 7.26
CA LEU A 62 -8.50 1.25 8.18
C LEU A 62 -8.09 2.06 9.43
N ALA A 63 -6.96 1.71 10.04
CA ALA A 63 -6.47 2.38 11.24
C ALA A 63 -6.16 3.86 11.00
N LEU A 64 -5.54 4.18 9.86
CA LEU A 64 -5.21 5.56 9.51
C LEU A 64 -6.46 6.42 9.33
N ILE A 65 -7.46 5.92 8.62
CA ILE A 65 -8.73 6.64 8.40
C ILE A 65 -9.50 6.81 9.73
N GLN A 66 -9.57 5.75 10.54
CA GLN A 66 -10.21 5.84 11.86
C GLN A 66 -9.51 6.84 12.79
N ALA A 67 -8.17 6.84 12.80
CA ALA A 67 -7.42 7.78 13.62
C ALA A 67 -7.65 9.25 13.21
N LEU A 68 -7.75 9.52 11.91
CA LEU A 68 -8.07 10.87 11.40
C LEU A 68 -9.51 11.31 11.78
N LEU A 69 -10.46 10.37 11.80
CA LEU A 69 -11.83 10.62 12.29
C LEU A 69 -11.85 10.91 13.80
N ASN A 70 -11.18 10.09 14.60
CA ASN A 70 -11.11 10.26 16.05
C ASN A 70 -10.48 11.61 16.44
N LEU A 71 -9.47 12.07 15.68
CA LEU A 71 -8.86 13.39 15.85
C LEU A 71 -9.72 14.55 15.31
N GLY A 72 -10.86 14.26 14.70
CA GLY A 72 -11.71 15.30 14.08
C GLY A 72 -11.09 15.99 12.86
N ARG A 73 -9.99 15.46 12.32
CA ARG A 73 -9.32 16.02 11.12
C ARG A 73 -10.15 15.81 9.86
N ILE A 74 -10.94 14.74 9.83
CA ILE A 74 -12.01 14.46 8.86
C ILE A 74 -13.29 14.08 9.63
N LYS A 75 -14.45 14.20 8.98
CA LYS A 75 -15.76 13.92 9.58
C LYS A 75 -16.59 13.02 8.66
N LYS A 76 -17.56 12.31 9.24
CA LYS A 76 -18.56 11.56 8.44
C LYS A 76 -19.21 12.50 7.42
N GLY A 77 -19.38 12.03 6.20
CA GLY A 77 -19.88 12.82 5.08
C GLY A 77 -18.80 13.57 4.29
N ASP A 78 -17.57 13.72 4.83
CA ASP A 78 -16.50 14.38 4.08
C ASP A 78 -16.17 13.60 2.80
N ALA A 79 -15.95 14.35 1.72
CA ALA A 79 -15.53 13.79 0.44
C ALA A 79 -14.04 13.45 0.47
N VAL A 80 -13.71 12.22 0.09
CA VAL A 80 -12.33 11.70 0.02
C VAL A 80 -12.01 11.24 -1.39
N GLY A 81 -11.04 11.91 -2.01
CA GLY A 81 -10.49 11.49 -3.29
C GLY A 81 -9.69 10.19 -3.15
N PHE A 82 -9.85 9.25 -4.08
CA PHE A 82 -9.06 8.01 -4.13
C PHE A 82 -8.71 7.65 -5.58
N SER A 83 -7.61 6.92 -5.78
CA SER A 83 -7.22 6.43 -7.10
C SER A 83 -8.28 5.44 -7.61
N ALA A 84 -8.90 5.72 -8.77
CA ALA A 84 -9.93 4.85 -9.33
C ALA A 84 -9.40 3.43 -9.61
N LEU A 85 -8.15 3.35 -10.06
CA LEU A 85 -7.39 2.10 -10.22
C LEU A 85 -6.64 1.82 -8.91
N THR A 86 -7.09 0.86 -8.12
CA THR A 86 -6.51 0.55 -6.81
C THR A 86 -6.98 -0.80 -6.27
N TRP A 87 -6.68 -1.06 -5.02
CA TRP A 87 -7.20 -2.20 -4.26
C TRP A 87 -8.44 -1.80 -3.45
N SER A 88 -9.29 -2.78 -3.15
CA SER A 88 -10.59 -2.55 -2.47
C SER A 88 -10.46 -1.85 -1.11
N THR A 89 -9.36 -2.08 -0.39
CA THR A 89 -9.14 -1.53 0.97
C THR A 89 -8.75 -0.05 0.98
N ASN A 90 -8.58 0.58 -0.19
CA ASN A 90 -8.49 2.04 -0.31
C ASN A 90 -9.88 2.71 -0.34
N VAL A 91 -10.94 1.93 -0.56
CA VAL A 91 -12.31 2.44 -0.72
C VAL A 91 -13.24 1.92 0.36
N MET A 92 -13.17 0.62 0.68
CA MET A 92 -14.09 0.02 1.66
C MET A 92 -14.09 0.73 3.03
N PRO A 93 -12.95 1.06 3.64
CA PRO A 93 -12.95 1.80 4.90
C PRO A 93 -13.61 3.18 4.80
N LEU A 94 -13.49 3.87 3.65
CA LEU A 94 -14.17 5.15 3.45
C LEU A 94 -15.69 5.01 3.57
N ILE A 95 -16.25 3.99 2.90
CA ILE A 95 -17.68 3.70 2.94
C ILE A 95 -18.10 3.23 4.34
N GLN A 96 -17.37 2.29 4.94
CA GLN A 96 -17.68 1.71 6.24
C GLN A 96 -17.69 2.75 7.36
N LEU A 97 -16.82 3.74 7.27
CA LEU A 97 -16.67 4.82 8.26
C LEU A 97 -17.52 6.05 7.94
N GLY A 98 -18.40 5.97 6.93
CA GLY A 98 -19.37 7.02 6.60
C GLY A 98 -18.78 8.22 5.86
N LEU A 99 -17.62 8.05 5.22
CA LEU A 99 -17.04 9.06 4.31
C LEU A 99 -17.64 8.91 2.91
N HIS A 100 -17.45 9.94 2.07
CA HIS A 100 -17.94 9.94 0.69
C HIS A 100 -16.78 9.75 -0.31
N PRO A 101 -16.58 8.52 -0.86
CA PRO A 101 -15.50 8.26 -1.82
C PRO A 101 -15.71 8.98 -3.15
N VAL A 102 -14.67 9.63 -3.64
CA VAL A 102 -14.62 10.33 -4.93
C VAL A 102 -13.53 9.72 -5.78
N ALA A 103 -13.91 8.94 -6.79
CA ALA A 103 -12.93 8.31 -7.68
C ALA A 103 -12.26 9.37 -8.57
N ILE A 104 -10.95 9.32 -8.65
CA ILE A 104 -10.09 10.15 -9.50
C ILE A 104 -9.44 9.23 -10.53
N ASP A 105 -9.57 9.57 -11.81
CA ASP A 105 -8.96 8.79 -12.89
C ASP A 105 -7.44 8.87 -12.83
N ILE A 106 -6.78 7.99 -13.56
CA ILE A 106 -5.32 7.87 -13.63
C ILE A 106 -4.79 8.36 -14.98
N GLU A 107 -3.50 8.60 -15.07
CA GLU A 107 -2.78 8.63 -16.34
C GLU A 107 -2.50 7.19 -16.79
N LEU A 108 -2.64 6.97 -18.10
CA LEU A 108 -2.51 5.62 -18.63
C LEU A 108 -1.06 5.14 -18.64
N ASP A 109 -0.13 6.06 -18.82
CA ASP A 109 1.31 5.78 -18.90
C ASP A 109 2.01 5.65 -17.54
N THR A 110 1.40 6.15 -16.46
CA THR A 110 1.95 6.01 -15.10
C THR A 110 1.10 5.15 -14.17
N LEU A 111 -0.13 4.79 -14.57
CA LEU A 111 -1.12 4.06 -13.78
C LEU A 111 -1.55 4.78 -12.49
N ASN A 112 -1.21 6.04 -12.35
CA ASN A 112 -1.38 6.81 -11.13
C ASN A 112 -2.14 8.13 -11.38
N ILE A 113 -2.70 8.69 -10.29
CA ILE A 113 -3.26 10.05 -10.30
C ILE A 113 -2.13 11.03 -10.64
N SER A 114 -2.43 12.01 -11.49
CA SER A 114 -1.59 13.18 -11.77
C SER A 114 -2.21 14.46 -11.21
N THR A 115 -1.42 15.53 -11.17
CA THR A 115 -1.94 16.88 -10.91
C THR A 115 -3.08 17.25 -11.87
N ARG A 116 -3.03 16.80 -13.13
CA ARG A 116 -4.07 17.06 -14.14
C ARG A 116 -5.39 16.39 -13.73
N THR A 117 -5.36 15.08 -13.44
CA THR A 117 -6.58 14.33 -13.09
C THR A 117 -7.18 14.79 -11.77
N LEU A 118 -6.34 15.17 -10.79
CA LEU A 118 -6.78 15.75 -9.53
C LEU A 118 -7.46 17.11 -9.75
N LYS A 119 -6.86 18.01 -10.55
CA LYS A 119 -7.46 19.31 -10.87
C LYS A 119 -8.82 19.18 -11.56
N GLU A 120 -9.02 18.21 -12.44
CA GLU A 120 -10.32 17.96 -13.07
C GLU A 120 -11.43 17.65 -12.06
N VAL A 121 -11.10 16.91 -11.01
CA VAL A 121 -12.03 16.64 -9.91
C VAL A 121 -12.26 17.90 -9.06
N LEU A 122 -11.20 18.63 -8.70
CA LEU A 122 -11.30 19.81 -7.85
C LEU A 122 -12.11 20.96 -8.49
N LYS A 123 -12.17 21.05 -9.83
CA LYS A 123 -13.06 21.97 -10.54
C LYS A 123 -14.56 21.69 -10.29
N LYS A 124 -14.90 20.44 -9.98
CA LYS A 124 -16.30 19.98 -9.88
C LYS A 124 -16.77 19.83 -8.43
N ARG A 125 -15.84 19.56 -7.50
CA ARG A 125 -16.16 19.32 -6.09
C ARG A 125 -14.95 19.52 -5.18
N LYS A 126 -15.22 19.94 -3.96
CA LYS A 126 -14.22 19.95 -2.90
C LYS A 126 -14.04 18.55 -2.33
N ILE A 127 -12.80 18.17 -2.03
CA ILE A 127 -12.46 16.98 -1.26
C ILE A 127 -11.71 17.42 0.01
N LYS A 128 -11.95 16.74 1.11
CA LYS A 128 -11.28 17.02 2.39
C LYS A 128 -9.95 16.29 2.51
N MET A 129 -9.87 15.10 1.90
CA MET A 129 -8.68 14.26 1.93
C MET A 129 -8.46 13.62 0.56
N LEU A 130 -7.19 13.42 0.19
CA LEU A 130 -6.76 12.57 -0.92
C LEU A 130 -6.07 11.33 -0.35
N PHE A 131 -6.59 10.14 -0.68
CA PHE A 131 -5.96 8.86 -0.42
C PHE A 131 -5.42 8.28 -1.73
N LEU A 132 -4.17 8.61 -2.02
CA LEU A 132 -3.50 8.22 -3.26
C LEU A 132 -2.82 6.87 -3.10
N THR A 133 -3.03 5.97 -4.07
CA THR A 133 -2.29 4.71 -4.18
C THR A 133 -1.14 4.89 -5.15
N ASN A 134 0.08 4.63 -4.73
CA ASN A 134 1.24 4.50 -5.60
C ASN A 134 1.28 3.07 -6.16
N LEU A 135 0.62 2.87 -7.30
CA LEU A 135 0.31 1.54 -7.84
C LEU A 135 1.54 0.87 -8.47
N LEU A 136 1.78 -0.41 -8.10
CA LEU A 136 2.80 -1.29 -8.71
C LEU A 136 4.21 -0.68 -8.81
N GLY A 137 4.58 0.16 -7.82
CA GLY A 137 5.90 0.77 -7.78
C GLY A 137 6.06 2.03 -8.63
N PHE A 138 4.99 2.53 -9.24
CA PHE A 138 5.00 3.75 -10.03
C PHE A 138 4.36 4.92 -9.28
N CYS A 139 4.64 6.13 -9.75
CA CYS A 139 3.96 7.37 -9.38
C CYS A 139 3.90 8.30 -10.59
N ASP A 140 3.11 9.35 -10.48
CA ASP A 140 3.14 10.49 -11.40
C ASP A 140 3.86 11.68 -10.72
N ASP A 141 3.43 12.89 -10.94
CA ASP A 141 3.99 14.14 -10.39
C ASP A 141 3.59 14.36 -8.91
N ILE A 142 3.93 13.39 -8.04
CA ILE A 142 3.49 13.34 -6.64
C ILE A 142 3.91 14.56 -5.81
N ASP A 143 5.02 15.19 -6.14
CA ASP A 143 5.47 16.44 -5.54
C ASP A 143 4.52 17.63 -5.86
N ALA A 144 4.06 17.70 -7.11
CA ALA A 144 3.08 18.69 -7.54
C ALA A 144 1.69 18.39 -6.94
N ILE A 145 1.31 17.10 -6.82
CA ILE A 145 0.09 16.68 -6.12
C ILE A 145 0.14 17.12 -4.65
N ALA A 146 1.25 16.88 -3.95
CA ALA A 146 1.41 17.28 -2.54
C ALA A 146 1.28 18.80 -2.39
N SER A 147 1.90 19.57 -3.30
CA SER A 147 1.79 21.02 -3.34
C SER A 147 0.35 21.50 -3.59
N LEU A 148 -0.34 20.86 -4.53
CA LEU A 148 -1.74 21.16 -4.84
C LEU A 148 -2.67 20.86 -3.66
N CYS A 149 -2.44 19.73 -2.97
CA CYS A 149 -3.19 19.37 -1.76
C CYS A 149 -2.98 20.43 -0.66
N LYS A 150 -1.73 20.85 -0.43
CA LYS A 150 -1.41 21.90 0.55
C LYS A 150 -2.13 23.23 0.23
N GLN A 151 -2.09 23.66 -1.03
CA GLN A 151 -2.75 24.90 -1.48
C GLN A 151 -4.28 24.87 -1.30
N ASN A 152 -4.89 23.70 -1.35
CA ASN A 152 -6.35 23.52 -1.23
C ASN A 152 -6.79 23.05 0.15
N ASN A 153 -5.90 22.97 1.16
CA ASN A 153 -6.17 22.44 2.51
C ASN A 153 -6.73 21.01 2.48
N ILE A 154 -6.21 20.18 1.58
CA ILE A 154 -6.55 18.76 1.43
C ILE A 154 -5.53 17.93 2.23
N ILE A 155 -6.01 17.08 3.13
CA ILE A 155 -5.17 16.10 3.82
C ILE A 155 -4.70 15.09 2.77
N PHE A 156 -3.38 14.99 2.58
CA PHE A 156 -2.80 14.04 1.64
C PHE A 156 -2.20 12.85 2.39
N ILE A 157 -2.67 11.64 2.08
CA ILE A 157 -2.15 10.36 2.57
C ILE A 157 -1.87 9.42 1.40
N GLU A 158 -0.87 8.55 1.58
CA GLU A 158 -0.38 7.64 0.55
C GLU A 158 -0.59 6.19 0.95
N ASP A 159 -1.02 5.34 0.00
CA ASP A 159 -0.89 3.88 0.10
C ASP A 159 0.31 3.43 -0.73
N ASN A 160 1.30 2.84 -0.05
CA ASN A 160 2.54 2.33 -0.61
C ASN A 160 2.70 0.81 -0.44
N CYS A 161 1.59 0.10 -0.27
CA CYS A 161 1.61 -1.37 -0.18
C CYS A 161 2.29 -2.01 -1.40
N GLU A 162 2.25 -1.34 -2.55
CA GLU A 162 2.78 -1.84 -3.82
C GLU A 162 4.06 -1.12 -4.30
N SER A 163 4.57 -0.15 -3.52
CA SER A 163 5.68 0.72 -3.95
C SER A 163 6.80 0.90 -2.93
N LEU A 164 6.90 -0.04 -1.96
CA LEU A 164 7.95 0.00 -0.95
C LEU A 164 9.35 0.03 -1.60
N GLY A 165 10.07 1.12 -1.36
CA GLY A 165 11.44 1.31 -1.85
C GLY A 165 11.56 2.04 -3.18
N THR A 166 10.46 2.42 -3.83
CA THR A 166 10.47 3.34 -4.98
C THR A 166 10.95 4.73 -4.52
N VAL A 167 11.81 5.34 -5.34
CA VAL A 167 12.37 6.68 -5.10
C VAL A 167 12.01 7.61 -6.25
N TYR A 168 11.48 8.78 -5.92
CA TYR A 168 11.14 9.84 -6.85
C TYR A 168 11.71 11.17 -6.37
N LYS A 169 12.48 11.86 -7.21
CA LYS A 169 13.21 13.11 -6.87
C LYS A 169 13.98 13.00 -5.55
N GLY A 170 14.76 11.93 -5.39
CA GLY A 170 15.60 11.66 -4.22
C GLY A 170 14.85 11.26 -2.96
N LYS A 171 13.51 11.14 -2.99
CA LYS A 171 12.67 10.86 -1.83
C LYS A 171 11.87 9.58 -2.01
N LYS A 172 11.86 8.69 -1.00
CA LYS A 172 11.04 7.47 -1.07
C LYS A 172 9.55 7.82 -1.11
N LEU A 173 8.79 7.07 -1.92
CA LEU A 173 7.32 7.14 -1.86
C LEU A 173 6.85 6.79 -0.45
N GLY A 174 5.78 7.44 -0.01
CA GLY A 174 5.31 7.39 1.38
C GLY A 174 5.83 8.53 2.26
N ASN A 175 6.62 9.43 1.69
CA ASN A 175 7.16 10.60 2.39
C ASN A 175 6.61 11.94 1.87
N TRP A 176 5.63 11.91 0.98
CA TRP A 176 5.05 13.12 0.39
C TRP A 176 3.81 13.62 1.13
N GLY A 177 3.02 12.68 1.69
CA GLY A 177 1.81 12.97 2.47
C GLY A 177 2.02 13.07 3.99
N LEU A 178 0.94 13.37 4.70
CA LEU A 178 0.86 13.39 6.17
C LEU A 178 1.28 12.04 6.78
N ALA A 179 0.78 10.97 6.20
CA ALA A 179 1.06 9.59 6.60
C ALA A 179 1.00 8.67 5.38
N SER A 180 1.59 7.50 5.52
CA SER A 180 1.51 6.47 4.50
C SER A 180 1.37 5.07 5.07
N THR A 181 0.77 4.18 4.29
CA THR A 181 0.52 2.79 4.63
C THR A 181 1.35 1.84 3.79
N PHE A 182 1.72 0.70 4.38
CA PHE A 182 2.52 -0.34 3.77
C PHE A 182 1.96 -1.73 4.08
N SER A 183 2.27 -2.69 3.22
CA SER A 183 1.91 -4.10 3.42
C SER A 183 3.14 -4.99 3.39
N PHE A 184 3.12 -5.97 4.28
CA PHE A 184 4.14 -7.04 4.35
C PHE A 184 3.53 -8.40 4.06
N TYR A 185 2.47 -8.43 3.24
CA TYR A 185 1.90 -9.65 2.70
C TYR A 185 2.92 -10.41 1.84
N VAL A 186 2.79 -11.73 1.78
CA VAL A 186 3.75 -12.62 1.08
C VAL A 186 4.00 -12.25 -0.38
N GLY A 187 3.01 -11.69 -1.07
CA GLY A 187 3.11 -11.27 -2.47
C GLY A 187 3.84 -9.95 -2.71
N HIS A 188 4.12 -9.17 -1.65
CA HIS A 188 4.68 -7.84 -1.75
C HIS A 188 6.23 -7.85 -1.71
N HIS A 189 6.85 -6.72 -1.37
CA HIS A 189 8.31 -6.54 -1.43
C HIS A 189 9.05 -7.33 -0.36
N MET A 190 8.52 -7.32 0.86
CA MET A 190 9.06 -7.97 2.03
C MET A 190 7.91 -8.64 2.79
N SER A 191 8.11 -9.87 3.27
CA SER A 191 7.04 -10.63 3.90
C SER A 191 7.23 -10.79 5.41
N THR A 192 6.14 -10.58 6.16
CA THR A 192 5.96 -11.07 7.53
C THR A 192 4.86 -12.14 7.59
N VAL A 193 4.59 -12.82 6.46
CA VAL A 193 3.42 -13.64 6.12
C VAL A 193 2.20 -12.75 5.91
N GLU A 194 1.67 -12.20 6.97
CA GLU A 194 0.73 -11.09 7.02
C GLU A 194 1.34 -9.96 7.85
N GLY A 195 1.00 -8.72 7.52
CA GLY A 195 1.45 -7.53 8.25
C GLY A 195 1.25 -6.26 7.45
N GLY A 196 1.25 -5.14 8.15
CA GLY A 196 1.21 -3.81 7.56
C GLY A 196 1.79 -2.77 8.49
N ALA A 197 2.03 -1.58 7.98
CA ALA A 197 2.49 -0.46 8.79
C ALA A 197 1.83 0.86 8.37
N VAL A 198 1.72 1.76 9.34
CA VAL A 198 1.47 3.18 9.11
C VAL A 198 2.71 3.95 9.56
N VAL A 199 3.21 4.86 8.72
CA VAL A 199 4.30 5.76 9.11
C VAL A 199 3.86 7.22 9.00
N THR A 200 4.37 8.06 9.90
CA THR A 200 4.08 9.50 9.94
C THR A 200 5.13 10.23 10.78
N ASP A 201 5.22 11.55 10.60
CA ASP A 201 6.01 12.43 11.50
C ASP A 201 5.13 13.15 12.53
N ASP A 202 3.81 12.94 12.46
CA ASP A 202 2.81 13.57 13.32
C ASP A 202 2.62 12.76 14.61
N GLU A 203 3.05 13.32 15.72
CA GLU A 203 3.05 12.69 17.05
C GLU A 203 1.63 12.43 17.58
N GLU A 204 0.71 13.38 17.34
CA GLU A 204 -0.68 13.24 17.79
C GLU A 204 -1.39 12.12 17.02
N LEU A 205 -1.17 12.08 15.69
CA LEU A 205 -1.69 11.01 14.84
C LEU A 205 -1.12 9.65 15.26
N MET A 206 0.17 9.54 15.55
CA MET A 206 0.78 8.30 16.01
C MET A 206 0.20 7.86 17.35
N THR A 207 -0.01 8.77 18.28
CA THR A 207 -0.65 8.46 19.58
C THR A 207 -2.06 7.90 19.37
N MET A 208 -2.88 8.53 18.52
CA MET A 208 -4.20 8.04 18.18
C MET A 208 -4.16 6.67 17.47
N LEU A 209 -3.19 6.46 16.58
CA LEU A 209 -3.00 5.17 15.89
C LEU A 209 -2.69 4.03 16.88
N HIS A 210 -1.93 4.28 17.94
CA HIS A 210 -1.71 3.29 19.01
C HIS A 210 -3.01 2.91 19.72
N LEU A 211 -3.90 3.88 19.99
CA LEU A 211 -5.22 3.62 20.58
C LEU A 211 -6.08 2.80 19.60
N VAL A 212 -6.17 3.25 18.33
CA VAL A 212 -6.99 2.57 17.30
C VAL A 212 -6.56 1.13 17.08
N ARG A 213 -5.24 0.84 17.08
CA ARG A 213 -4.72 -0.52 16.92
C ARG A 213 -5.18 -1.48 18.01
N ALA A 214 -5.45 -0.99 19.20
CA ALA A 214 -5.68 -1.82 20.38
C ALA A 214 -6.88 -1.34 21.21
N HIS A 215 -8.07 -1.41 20.63
CA HIS A 215 -9.37 -1.19 21.31
C HIS A 215 -9.59 0.21 21.92
N GLY A 216 -8.73 1.18 21.63
CA GLY A 216 -8.76 2.48 22.33
C GLY A 216 -8.01 2.49 23.66
N TRP A 217 -7.22 1.45 23.98
CA TRP A 217 -6.42 1.36 25.21
C TRP A 217 -5.14 2.18 25.15
N ASP A 218 -4.74 2.73 26.29
CA ASP A 218 -3.46 3.43 26.49
C ASP A 218 -2.24 2.51 26.70
N ARG A 219 -2.43 1.19 26.85
CA ARG A 219 -1.38 0.21 27.22
C ARG A 219 -0.10 0.22 26.39
N ASN A 220 -0.18 0.66 25.14
CA ASN A 220 0.96 0.70 24.23
C ASN A 220 1.56 2.10 24.09
N LEU A 221 1.07 3.06 24.85
CA LEU A 221 1.62 4.40 24.96
C LEU A 221 2.71 4.46 26.03
N THR A 222 3.55 5.50 25.97
CA THR A 222 4.52 5.83 27.00
C THR A 222 3.82 6.29 28.28
N GLU A 223 4.49 6.20 29.43
CA GLU A 223 3.90 6.50 30.73
C GLU A 223 3.37 7.94 30.82
N ASP A 224 4.09 8.91 30.26
CA ASP A 224 3.68 10.30 30.17
C ASP A 224 2.38 10.49 29.40
N LYS A 225 2.23 9.81 28.27
CA LYS A 225 1.01 9.82 27.45
C LYS A 225 -0.16 9.12 28.15
N GLN A 226 0.11 8.02 28.84
CA GLN A 226 -0.89 7.35 29.66
C GLN A 226 -1.39 8.27 30.77
N LEU A 227 -0.46 8.93 31.50
CA LEU A 227 -0.80 9.86 32.56
C LEU A 227 -1.63 11.04 32.03
N PHE A 228 -1.21 11.62 30.89
CA PHE A 228 -1.96 12.70 30.23
C PHE A 228 -3.41 12.31 29.92
N LEU A 229 -3.61 11.12 29.32
CA LEU A 229 -4.97 10.65 29.01
C LEU A 229 -5.80 10.40 30.26
N ARG A 230 -5.21 9.79 31.29
CA ARG A 230 -5.90 9.51 32.56
C ARG A 230 -6.35 10.78 33.24
N VAL A 231 -5.48 11.77 33.33
CA VAL A 231 -5.83 13.09 33.89
C VAL A 231 -6.91 13.78 33.06
N LYS A 232 -6.76 13.80 31.75
CA LYS A 232 -7.74 14.42 30.82
C LYS A 232 -9.15 13.83 30.94
N HIS A 233 -9.25 12.55 31.30
CA HIS A 233 -10.52 11.82 31.35
C HIS A 233 -10.93 11.42 32.78
N ASP A 234 -10.35 12.05 33.81
CA ASP A 234 -10.65 11.82 35.25
C ASP A 234 -10.54 10.34 35.69
N VAL A 235 -9.59 9.60 35.11
CA VAL A 235 -9.35 8.19 35.44
C VAL A 235 -8.41 8.11 36.64
N ASN A 236 -8.96 8.16 37.84
CA ASN A 236 -8.20 8.28 39.11
C ASN A 236 -7.79 6.92 39.71
N SER A 237 -8.38 5.81 39.25
CA SER A 237 -8.12 4.48 39.79
C SER A 237 -7.06 3.74 38.98
N THR A 238 -5.97 3.30 39.58
CA THR A 238 -4.96 2.43 38.97
C THR A 238 -5.51 1.06 38.58
N PHE A 239 -6.59 0.61 39.23
CA PHE A 239 -7.28 -0.63 38.89
C PHE A 239 -8.11 -0.47 37.62
N TYR A 240 -8.99 0.53 37.54
CA TYR A 240 -9.86 0.76 36.41
C TYR A 240 -9.10 1.28 35.15
N SER A 241 -7.99 2.01 35.34
CA SER A 241 -7.15 2.44 34.20
C SER A 241 -6.66 1.29 33.33
N ARG A 242 -6.60 0.06 33.88
CA ARG A 242 -6.19 -1.14 33.11
C ARG A 242 -7.17 -1.54 32.01
N TYR A 243 -8.43 -1.11 32.10
CA TYR A 243 -9.49 -1.40 31.15
C TYR A 243 -10.32 -0.14 30.83
N THR A 244 -9.63 0.99 30.68
CA THR A 244 -10.22 2.22 30.16
C THR A 244 -9.97 2.32 28.67
N PHE A 245 -11.01 2.65 27.91
CA PHE A 245 -11.01 2.79 26.46
C PHE A 245 -11.29 4.26 26.13
N TYR A 246 -10.29 4.95 25.59
CA TYR A 246 -10.30 6.40 25.45
C TYR A 246 -10.93 6.88 24.14
N ASP A 247 -10.95 5.99 23.11
CA ASP A 247 -11.53 6.32 21.81
C ASP A 247 -11.91 5.04 21.04
N LEU A 248 -12.55 5.20 19.87
CA LEU A 248 -12.91 4.08 19.01
C LEU A 248 -11.65 3.41 18.45
N GLY A 249 -11.65 2.10 18.47
CA GLY A 249 -10.53 1.31 17.98
C GLY A 249 -10.91 -0.12 17.66
N TYR A 250 -9.92 -0.87 17.20
CA TYR A 250 -10.03 -2.25 16.73
C TYR A 250 -9.01 -3.14 17.43
N ASN A 251 -9.05 -4.43 17.16
CA ASN A 251 -7.94 -5.32 17.42
C ASN A 251 -7.16 -5.59 16.12
N LEU A 252 -6.19 -4.73 15.82
CA LEU A 252 -5.32 -4.82 14.64
C LEU A 252 -3.88 -5.17 15.02
N ARG A 253 -3.70 -5.74 16.22
CA ARG A 253 -2.39 -6.07 16.78
C ARG A 253 -1.71 -7.16 15.96
N THR A 254 -0.40 -7.03 15.84
CA THR A 254 0.50 -8.05 15.33
C THR A 254 0.97 -8.99 16.44
N THR A 255 1.82 -9.93 16.08
CA THR A 255 2.47 -10.88 16.99
C THR A 255 3.99 -10.71 16.97
N GLU A 256 4.66 -11.20 18.01
CA GLU A 256 6.14 -11.27 18.05
C GLU A 256 6.72 -12.11 16.91
N ILE A 257 5.96 -13.08 16.40
CA ILE A 257 6.33 -13.86 15.22
C ILE A 257 6.48 -12.96 13.99
N GLN A 258 5.49 -12.11 13.73
CA GLN A 258 5.51 -11.14 12.63
C GLN A 258 6.61 -10.09 12.85
N GLY A 259 6.78 -9.59 14.08
CA GLY A 259 7.85 -8.67 14.44
C GLY A 259 9.24 -9.27 14.21
N PHE A 260 9.45 -10.52 14.62
CA PHE A 260 10.70 -11.25 14.35
C PHE A 260 10.98 -11.41 12.85
N LEU A 261 9.96 -11.79 12.08
CA LEU A 261 10.07 -11.90 10.62
C LEU A 261 10.40 -10.56 9.98
N GLY A 262 9.74 -9.48 10.38
CA GLY A 262 10.03 -8.14 9.92
C GLY A 262 11.47 -7.73 10.19
N ASN A 263 11.96 -7.95 11.43
CA ASN A 263 13.35 -7.73 11.81
C ASN A 263 14.36 -8.56 11.01
N ASN A 264 13.98 -9.77 10.62
CA ASN A 264 14.81 -10.65 9.79
C ASN A 264 14.82 -10.20 8.33
N GLN A 265 13.67 -9.83 7.76
CA GLN A 265 13.54 -9.56 6.33
C GLN A 265 13.99 -8.15 5.93
N ILE A 266 13.83 -7.14 6.79
CA ILE A 266 14.18 -5.75 6.48
C ILE A 266 15.67 -5.60 6.10
N ARG A 267 16.55 -6.40 6.65
CA ARG A 267 17.99 -6.39 6.32
C ARG A 267 18.26 -6.81 4.86
N TYR A 268 17.34 -7.55 4.24
CA TYR A 268 17.47 -8.00 2.85
C TYR A 268 16.78 -7.03 1.87
N LEU A 269 15.97 -6.09 2.37
CA LEU A 269 15.14 -5.22 1.55
C LEU A 269 15.93 -4.45 0.47
N PRO A 270 17.13 -3.89 0.75
CA PRO A 270 17.94 -3.25 -0.31
C PRO A 270 18.33 -4.22 -1.45
N THR A 271 18.65 -5.46 -1.10
CA THR A 271 19.00 -6.50 -2.08
C THR A 271 17.78 -6.93 -2.90
N ILE A 272 16.64 -7.08 -2.25
CA ILE A 272 15.36 -7.42 -2.90
C ILE A 272 14.99 -6.34 -3.92
N ILE A 273 15.03 -5.07 -3.53
CA ILE A 273 14.72 -3.92 -4.39
C ILE A 273 15.66 -3.90 -5.60
N LYS A 274 16.98 -3.96 -5.38
CA LYS A 274 17.98 -3.96 -6.47
C LYS A 274 17.75 -5.08 -7.48
N LYS A 275 17.40 -6.29 -7.00
CA LYS A 275 17.12 -7.43 -7.87
C LYS A 275 15.84 -7.22 -8.69
N ARG A 276 14.76 -6.73 -8.04
CA ARG A 276 13.47 -6.43 -8.71
C ARG A 276 13.62 -5.33 -9.74
N GLU A 277 14.33 -4.25 -9.43
CA GLU A 277 14.62 -3.17 -10.37
C GLU A 277 15.38 -3.69 -11.60
N ARG A 278 16.46 -4.45 -11.41
CA ARG A 278 17.21 -5.06 -12.52
C ARG A 278 16.31 -5.95 -13.39
N ASN A 279 15.49 -6.79 -12.79
CA ASN A 279 14.59 -7.68 -13.51
C ASN A 279 13.53 -6.88 -14.29
N PHE A 280 12.92 -5.87 -13.64
CA PHE A 280 11.98 -4.96 -14.28
C PHE A 280 12.59 -4.27 -15.50
N LEU A 281 13.74 -3.63 -15.35
CA LEU A 281 14.41 -2.92 -16.45
C LEU A 281 14.75 -3.84 -17.61
N PHE A 282 15.17 -5.09 -17.33
CA PHE A 282 15.44 -6.08 -18.37
C PHE A 282 14.18 -6.42 -19.19
N MET A 283 13.06 -6.64 -18.54
CA MET A 283 11.81 -7.00 -19.21
C MET A 283 11.13 -5.79 -19.87
N ALA A 284 11.05 -4.67 -19.16
CA ALA A 284 10.41 -3.45 -19.64
C ALA A 284 11.02 -2.91 -20.94
N LYS A 285 12.35 -2.90 -21.05
CA LYS A 285 13.07 -2.46 -22.25
C LYS A 285 12.67 -3.23 -23.52
N GLN A 286 12.15 -4.43 -23.39
CA GLN A 286 11.78 -5.28 -24.52
C GLN A 286 10.26 -5.31 -24.73
N ILE A 287 9.50 -5.39 -23.65
CA ILE A 287 8.03 -5.49 -23.72
C ILE A 287 7.42 -4.14 -24.13
N TYR A 288 7.83 -3.04 -23.51
CA TYR A 288 7.22 -1.73 -23.75
C TYR A 288 7.62 -1.09 -25.11
N THR A 289 8.57 -1.68 -25.84
CA THR A 289 8.85 -1.30 -27.24
C THR A 289 7.80 -1.84 -28.22
N ARG A 290 7.01 -2.85 -27.82
CA ARG A 290 5.90 -3.37 -28.64
C ARG A 290 4.67 -2.47 -28.51
N THR A 291 4.81 -1.24 -29.01
CA THR A 291 3.73 -0.23 -28.97
C THR A 291 2.55 -0.57 -29.88
N ASP A 292 2.70 -1.54 -30.76
CA ASP A 292 1.65 -2.18 -31.54
C ASP A 292 0.74 -3.07 -30.68
N LEU A 293 1.28 -3.70 -29.62
CA LEU A 293 0.56 -4.58 -28.71
C LEU A 293 0.12 -3.87 -27.41
N PHE A 294 0.98 -3.00 -26.88
CA PHE A 294 0.81 -2.43 -25.53
C PHE A 294 0.83 -0.91 -25.53
N TYR A 295 0.13 -0.32 -24.58
CA TYR A 295 0.32 1.06 -24.19
C TYR A 295 1.65 1.16 -23.42
N PRO A 296 2.53 2.12 -23.73
CA PRO A 296 3.80 2.27 -23.02
C PRO A 296 3.58 2.73 -21.58
N ILE A 297 4.38 2.18 -20.67
CA ILE A 297 4.46 2.64 -19.28
C ILE A 297 5.70 3.51 -19.14
N ARG A 298 5.52 4.72 -18.62
CA ARG A 298 6.57 5.69 -18.35
C ARG A 298 7.14 5.46 -16.96
N TYR A 299 8.45 5.29 -16.88
CA TYR A 299 9.17 5.07 -15.61
C TYR A 299 10.52 5.80 -15.53
N ASP A 300 10.92 6.50 -16.57
CA ASP A 300 12.19 7.22 -16.69
C ASP A 300 12.29 8.48 -15.82
N HIS A 301 11.16 8.97 -15.35
CA HIS A 301 11.06 10.08 -14.37
C HIS A 301 11.20 9.62 -12.90
N ILE A 302 11.31 8.31 -12.65
CA ILE A 302 11.43 7.70 -11.33
C ILE A 302 12.90 7.30 -11.12
N ASP A 303 13.54 7.76 -10.04
CA ASP A 303 14.96 7.50 -9.78
C ASP A 303 15.22 6.02 -9.52
N ARG A 304 14.27 5.32 -8.92
CA ARG A 304 14.29 3.87 -8.68
C ARG A 304 12.88 3.31 -8.67
N VAL A 305 12.59 2.39 -9.56
CA VAL A 305 11.34 1.63 -9.56
C VAL A 305 11.49 0.41 -8.67
N SER A 306 10.63 0.30 -7.67
CA SER A 306 10.51 -0.90 -6.84
C SER A 306 9.12 -1.48 -6.96
N ASN A 307 8.98 -2.57 -7.69
CA ASN A 307 7.72 -3.24 -7.95
C ASN A 307 7.80 -4.75 -7.70
N PHE A 308 6.70 -5.35 -7.26
CA PHE A 308 6.60 -6.81 -7.13
C PHE A 308 6.01 -7.49 -8.36
N ALA A 309 5.45 -6.72 -9.27
CA ALA A 309 4.85 -7.18 -10.52
C ALA A 309 5.07 -6.18 -11.64
N VAL A 310 5.05 -6.66 -12.88
CA VAL A 310 5.22 -5.86 -14.10
C VAL A 310 3.88 -5.78 -14.80
N PRO A 311 3.25 -4.59 -14.89
CA PRO A 311 2.01 -4.41 -15.61
C PRO A 311 2.24 -4.31 -17.11
N VAL A 312 1.23 -4.75 -17.89
CA VAL A 312 1.09 -4.44 -19.31
C VAL A 312 -0.37 -4.06 -19.58
N ILE A 313 -0.58 -3.11 -20.49
CA ILE A 313 -1.92 -2.67 -20.89
C ILE A 313 -2.03 -2.94 -22.38
N CYS A 314 -2.84 -3.93 -22.75
CA CYS A 314 -3.03 -4.32 -24.13
C CYS A 314 -3.80 -3.26 -24.92
N ARG A 315 -3.49 -3.10 -26.23
CA ARG A 315 -4.20 -2.17 -27.12
C ARG A 315 -5.64 -2.57 -27.40
N SER A 316 -5.98 -3.84 -27.16
CA SER A 316 -7.34 -4.35 -27.32
C SER A 316 -7.61 -5.54 -26.41
N GLN A 317 -8.89 -5.85 -26.17
CA GLN A 317 -9.28 -7.07 -25.46
C GLN A 317 -8.84 -8.33 -26.20
N LYS A 318 -8.86 -8.31 -27.55
CA LYS A 318 -8.36 -9.43 -28.39
C LYS A 318 -6.90 -9.75 -28.08
N ILE A 319 -6.03 -8.73 -28.00
CA ILE A 319 -4.61 -8.91 -27.64
C ILE A 319 -4.49 -9.44 -26.20
N ARG A 320 -5.28 -8.89 -25.25
CA ARG A 320 -5.30 -9.36 -23.86
C ARG A 320 -5.68 -10.85 -23.80
N ASP A 321 -6.73 -11.29 -24.51
CA ASP A 321 -7.21 -12.66 -24.49
C ASP A 321 -6.18 -13.62 -25.13
N ALA A 322 -5.58 -13.24 -26.25
CA ALA A 322 -4.48 -14.00 -26.86
C ALA A 322 -3.27 -14.13 -25.92
N LEU A 323 -2.94 -13.08 -25.15
CA LEU A 323 -1.86 -13.11 -24.20
C LEU A 323 -2.18 -14.00 -23.00
N VAL A 324 -3.43 -13.99 -22.52
CA VAL A 324 -3.92 -14.89 -21.45
C VAL A 324 -3.74 -16.35 -21.87
N GLU A 325 -4.16 -16.71 -23.09
CA GLU A 325 -3.98 -18.04 -23.67
C GLU A 325 -2.50 -18.42 -23.82
N ALA A 326 -1.67 -17.51 -24.35
CA ALA A 326 -0.23 -17.75 -24.53
C ALA A 326 0.52 -17.97 -23.19
N CYS A 327 0.02 -17.39 -22.10
CA CYS A 327 0.56 -17.54 -20.75
C CYS A 327 0.10 -18.82 -20.04
N ASP A 328 -0.97 -19.45 -20.49
CA ASP A 328 -1.56 -20.60 -19.81
C ASP A 328 -0.53 -21.73 -19.61
N GLY A 329 -0.47 -22.28 -18.42
CA GLY A 329 0.50 -23.29 -17.98
C GLY A 329 1.97 -22.83 -17.96
N LYS A 330 2.31 -21.62 -18.42
CA LYS A 330 3.68 -21.12 -18.57
C LYS A 330 4.05 -19.98 -17.62
N VAL A 331 3.18 -18.96 -17.53
CA VAL A 331 3.40 -17.77 -16.70
C VAL A 331 2.12 -17.44 -15.94
N GLU A 332 2.21 -17.31 -14.63
CA GLU A 332 1.08 -16.86 -13.82
C GLU A 332 0.86 -15.35 -13.99
N ILE A 333 -0.34 -14.98 -14.42
CA ILE A 333 -0.76 -13.59 -14.63
C ILE A 333 -2.00 -13.25 -13.83
N ARG A 334 -2.25 -11.97 -13.62
CA ARG A 334 -3.44 -11.44 -12.90
C ARG A 334 -3.97 -10.20 -13.64
N PRO A 335 -5.28 -9.86 -13.48
CA PRO A 335 -5.76 -8.52 -13.78
C PRO A 335 -4.98 -7.46 -13.01
N VAL A 336 -4.90 -6.23 -13.52
CA VAL A 336 -4.17 -5.16 -12.82
C VAL A 336 -4.86 -4.84 -11.50
N VAL A 337 -4.27 -5.34 -10.42
CA VAL A 337 -4.69 -5.15 -9.02
C VAL A 337 -6.21 -5.37 -8.84
N GLY A 338 -6.93 -4.42 -8.24
CA GLY A 338 -8.39 -4.50 -8.11
C GLY A 338 -9.14 -3.89 -9.29
N GLY A 339 -8.45 -3.33 -10.30
CA GLY A 339 -9.04 -2.65 -11.44
C GLY A 339 -9.74 -1.34 -11.06
N ASP A 340 -10.65 -0.89 -11.92
CA ASP A 340 -11.51 0.28 -11.65
C ASP A 340 -12.51 -0.04 -10.53
N MET A 341 -12.31 0.55 -9.36
CA MET A 341 -13.16 0.34 -8.18
C MET A 341 -14.61 0.73 -8.41
N THR A 342 -14.90 1.68 -9.32
CA THR A 342 -16.27 2.10 -9.62
C THR A 342 -17.07 1.01 -10.35
N LYS A 343 -16.40 0.00 -10.91
CA LYS A 343 -16.99 -1.17 -11.57
C LYS A 343 -17.26 -2.33 -10.62
N GLN A 344 -16.64 -2.33 -9.45
CA GLN A 344 -16.77 -3.42 -8.49
C GLN A 344 -18.20 -3.52 -7.92
N PRO A 345 -18.73 -4.73 -7.70
CA PRO A 345 -20.10 -4.93 -7.19
C PRO A 345 -20.38 -4.18 -5.87
N PHE A 346 -19.42 -4.17 -4.93
CA PHE A 346 -19.60 -3.48 -3.66
C PHE A 346 -19.77 -1.97 -3.86
N PHE A 347 -18.97 -1.35 -4.74
CA PHE A 347 -19.06 0.08 -5.00
C PHE A 347 -20.44 0.45 -5.55
N LYS A 348 -20.91 -0.31 -6.53
CA LYS A 348 -22.27 -0.12 -7.10
C LYS A 348 -23.38 -0.30 -6.06
N LYS A 349 -23.19 -1.26 -5.13
CA LYS A 349 -24.18 -1.55 -4.08
C LYS A 349 -24.29 -0.40 -3.07
N TYR A 350 -23.17 0.11 -2.58
CA TYR A 350 -23.13 1.08 -1.48
C TYR A 350 -23.09 2.54 -1.94
N MET A 351 -22.69 2.80 -3.18
CA MET A 351 -22.55 4.13 -3.75
C MET A 351 -23.64 4.44 -4.80
N LYS A 352 -24.86 3.95 -4.57
CA LYS A 352 -26.04 4.25 -5.42
C LYS A 352 -26.25 5.77 -5.44
N GLY A 353 -26.35 6.35 -6.67
CA GLY A 353 -26.52 7.80 -6.84
C GLY A 353 -25.24 8.65 -6.72
N ALA A 354 -24.06 8.04 -6.43
CA ALA A 354 -22.80 8.75 -6.60
C ALA A 354 -22.71 9.25 -8.05
N LEU A 355 -22.37 10.54 -8.21
CA LEU A 355 -22.15 11.13 -9.54
C LEU A 355 -21.19 10.22 -10.31
N ARG A 356 -21.57 9.86 -11.55
CA ARG A 356 -20.75 9.01 -12.41
C ARG A 356 -19.35 9.62 -12.51
N SER A 357 -18.40 9.02 -11.79
CA SER A 357 -17.00 9.38 -11.94
C SER A 357 -16.57 8.97 -13.35
N TYR A 358 -15.99 9.88 -14.09
CA TYR A 358 -15.44 9.59 -15.40
C TYR A 358 -14.04 9.00 -15.20
N THR A 359 -13.96 7.67 -15.19
CA THR A 359 -12.74 6.90 -14.95
C THR A 359 -12.31 6.15 -16.23
N LYS A 360 -12.11 6.92 -17.32
CA LYS A 360 -11.85 6.35 -18.67
C LYS A 360 -10.60 5.48 -18.68
N ASN A 361 -9.50 5.99 -18.14
CA ASN A 361 -8.22 5.29 -18.17
C ASN A 361 -8.20 4.10 -17.19
N ALA A 362 -8.72 4.27 -15.97
CA ALA A 362 -8.84 3.18 -15.01
C ALA A 362 -9.74 2.05 -15.57
N ARG A 363 -10.81 2.40 -16.28
CA ARG A 363 -11.67 1.44 -16.96
C ARG A 363 -10.92 0.69 -18.06
N LEU A 364 -10.15 1.38 -18.90
CA LEU A 364 -9.36 0.76 -19.96
C LEU A 364 -8.36 -0.24 -19.35
N VAL A 365 -7.66 0.14 -18.30
CA VAL A 365 -6.75 -0.78 -17.58
C VAL A 365 -7.49 -1.95 -16.95
N HIS A 366 -8.69 -1.73 -16.38
CA HIS A 366 -9.53 -2.82 -15.85
C HIS A 366 -9.89 -3.86 -16.93
N GLU A 367 -10.18 -3.42 -18.15
CA GLU A 367 -10.65 -4.28 -19.25
C GLU A 367 -9.47 -4.91 -20.04
N GLN A 368 -8.32 -4.26 -20.11
CA GLN A 368 -7.22 -4.63 -21.03
C GLN A 368 -5.88 -4.82 -20.32
N GLY A 369 -5.79 -4.51 -19.02
CA GLY A 369 -4.57 -4.61 -18.25
C GLY A 369 -4.40 -5.97 -17.59
N LEU A 370 -3.16 -6.43 -17.50
CA LEU A 370 -2.75 -7.56 -16.67
C LEU A 370 -1.33 -7.34 -16.13
N TYR A 371 -0.94 -8.14 -15.15
CA TYR A 371 0.44 -8.15 -14.68
C TYR A 371 0.95 -9.57 -14.44
N PHE A 372 2.26 -9.72 -14.45
CA PHE A 372 3.00 -10.92 -14.05
C PHE A 372 4.02 -10.60 -12.95
N GLY A 373 4.49 -11.62 -12.24
CA GLY A 373 5.36 -11.43 -11.07
C GLY A 373 6.75 -10.92 -11.42
N ASN A 374 7.30 -10.06 -10.56
CA ASN A 374 8.69 -9.63 -10.56
C ASN A 374 9.40 -10.12 -9.30
N ASN A 375 9.76 -11.39 -9.25
CA ASN A 375 10.37 -11.99 -8.07
C ASN A 375 11.88 -11.72 -8.01
N PRO A 376 12.48 -11.42 -6.84
CA PRO A 376 13.92 -11.18 -6.71
C PRO A 376 14.78 -12.38 -7.10
N ASP A 377 14.22 -13.59 -7.07
CA ASP A 377 14.94 -14.83 -7.42
C ASP A 377 14.61 -15.37 -8.81
N MET A 378 14.12 -14.49 -9.71
CA MET A 378 13.96 -14.83 -11.13
C MET A 378 15.31 -15.05 -11.79
N ILE A 379 15.41 -16.14 -12.56
CA ILE A 379 16.58 -16.43 -13.37
C ILE A 379 16.43 -15.87 -14.80
N LYS A 380 17.55 -15.69 -15.51
CA LYS A 380 17.55 -15.15 -16.89
C LYS A 380 16.64 -15.91 -17.84
N LYS A 381 16.59 -17.25 -17.74
CA LYS A 381 15.73 -18.10 -18.58
C LYS A 381 14.23 -17.80 -18.38
N GLU A 382 13.79 -17.55 -17.14
CA GLU A 382 12.39 -17.19 -16.85
C GLU A 382 12.02 -15.84 -17.45
N MET A 383 12.88 -14.82 -17.22
CA MET A 383 12.68 -13.49 -17.80
C MET A 383 12.66 -13.52 -19.34
N ALA A 384 13.58 -14.26 -19.97
CA ALA A 384 13.59 -14.43 -21.42
C ALA A 384 12.34 -15.15 -21.94
N THR A 385 11.81 -16.13 -21.19
CA THR A 385 10.56 -16.81 -21.53
C THR A 385 9.38 -15.86 -21.48
N ILE A 386 9.27 -15.02 -20.42
CA ILE A 386 8.24 -13.99 -20.34
C ILE A 386 8.34 -13.02 -21.51
N VAL A 387 9.53 -12.44 -21.74
CA VAL A 387 9.73 -11.50 -22.84
C VAL A 387 9.30 -12.12 -24.17
N ARG A 388 9.73 -13.34 -24.47
CA ARG A 388 9.34 -14.02 -25.71
C ARG A 388 7.82 -14.14 -25.83
N ILE A 389 7.09 -14.58 -24.79
CA ILE A 389 5.62 -14.72 -24.82
C ILE A 389 4.98 -13.36 -25.09
N PHE A 390 5.43 -12.30 -24.42
CA PHE A 390 4.84 -10.97 -24.51
C PHE A 390 5.22 -10.21 -25.80
N THR A 391 6.25 -10.65 -26.52
CA THR A 391 6.70 -9.97 -27.76
C THR A 391 6.43 -10.74 -29.05
N SER A 392 5.92 -11.98 -28.97
CA SER A 392 5.70 -12.86 -30.15
C SER A 392 4.22 -13.03 -30.55
N LEU A 393 3.33 -12.15 -30.05
CA LEU A 393 1.92 -12.09 -30.47
C LEU A 393 1.73 -11.42 -31.82
#